data_f8a19b580174690d0f216ff9fe019ffb
#
_entry.id   f8a19b580174690d0f216ff9fe019ffb
#
_cell.length_a   1.000
_cell.length_b   1.000
_cell.length_c   1.000
_cell.angle_alpha   90.00
_cell.angle_beta   90.00
_cell.angle_gamma   90.00
#
_symmetry.space_group_name_H-M   'P 1'
#
loop_
_entity.id
_entity.type
_entity.pdbx_description
1 polymer ?
#
loop_
_entity_poly.entity_id
_entity_poly.type
_entity_poly.pdbx_seq_one_letter_code
_entity_poly.pdbx_strand_id
1 'polypeptide(L)'
;GLLLGSWWAYTILGWGGFWFWDPVENAAFMPWLGLTAFIHSIMVQKRRGMFRMWNIILINVALGLALYGMFMNRGGSVPSVHSFGASALGWVFLLFLAIGVAVPFAIFIWRYPLLKSARELDSMLSREAAFLVNNLLLLAIAFVSLWGTVYPLLSRLFADEEITVARPFYDQVNGPLMLGLIFLMGIGPLVPWRKASLSSLRKSLLPPAVVGLATVGILFSLGLHKDYALIAFGLSAVVTAGILLEWYRGTSSRHRGTGENYAIAFLHLIWANRPRYG
;
A
#
# COMPACT_ATOMS: atom_id res chain seq x y z
N GLY A 1 4.28 10.08 9.46
CA GLY A 1 3.22 10.15 10.47
C GLY A 1 2.98 8.81 11.13
N LEU A 2 2.38 7.82 10.42
CA LEU A 2 1.92 6.55 10.99
C LEU A 2 2.99 5.78 11.78
N LEU A 3 4.16 5.52 11.19
CA LEU A 3 5.24 4.79 11.88
C LEU A 3 5.75 5.48 13.14
N LEU A 4 5.94 6.81 13.08
CA LEU A 4 6.39 7.57 14.25
C LEU A 4 5.30 7.66 15.32
N GLY A 5 4.03 7.76 14.92
CA GLY A 5 2.88 7.71 15.82
C GLY A 5 2.76 6.38 16.52
N SER A 6 2.88 5.27 15.78
CA SER A 6 2.86 3.92 16.37
C SER A 6 4.01 3.68 17.34
N TRP A 7 5.21 4.13 16.99
CA TRP A 7 6.37 4.04 17.88
C TRP A 7 6.18 4.90 19.14
N TRP A 8 5.70 6.12 19.00
CA TRP A 8 5.41 7.00 20.12
C TRP A 8 4.34 6.40 21.06
N ALA A 9 3.24 5.85 20.50
CA ALA A 9 2.20 5.20 21.28
C ALA A 9 2.76 4.01 22.10
N TYR A 10 3.60 3.20 21.49
CA TYR A 10 4.23 2.06 22.16
C TYR A 10 5.23 2.49 23.25
N THR A 11 6.11 3.46 22.98
CA THR A 11 7.21 3.80 23.88
C THR A 11 6.84 4.82 24.97
N ILE A 12 5.95 5.77 24.66
CA ILE A 12 5.59 6.87 25.55
C ILE A 12 4.26 6.62 26.27
N LEU A 13 3.24 6.19 25.55
CA LEU A 13 1.91 5.94 26.13
C LEU A 13 1.80 4.56 26.78
N GLY A 14 2.73 3.65 26.52
CA GLY A 14 2.73 2.31 27.10
C GLY A 14 1.54 1.44 26.69
N TRP A 15 1.00 1.67 25.48
CA TRP A 15 -0.20 0.97 25.01
C TRP A 15 0.03 -0.50 24.62
N GLY A 16 1.20 -1.06 24.84
CA GLY A 16 1.48 -2.50 24.70
C GLY A 16 1.60 -3.01 23.26
N GLY A 17 1.56 -2.16 22.26
CA GLY A 17 1.73 -2.55 20.85
C GLY A 17 1.87 -1.36 19.92
N PHE A 18 2.33 -1.65 18.68
CA PHE A 18 2.54 -0.63 17.65
C PHE A 18 1.27 -0.37 16.83
N TRP A 19 0.32 -1.34 16.80
CA TRP A 19 -0.87 -1.27 15.96
C TRP A 19 -1.98 -2.15 16.50
N PHE A 20 -3.20 -1.62 16.63
CA PHE A 20 -4.34 -2.29 17.22
C PHE A 20 -5.55 -2.43 16.30
N TRP A 21 -5.48 -1.89 15.08
CA TRP A 21 -6.63 -1.74 14.19
C TRP A 21 -7.73 -0.85 14.80
N ASP A 22 -7.34 0.09 15.63
CA ASP A 22 -8.27 1.08 16.18
C ASP A 22 -8.93 1.89 15.04
N PRO A 23 -10.21 2.29 15.17
CA PRO A 23 -10.90 3.05 14.12
C PRO A 23 -10.18 4.30 13.64
N VAL A 24 -9.47 5.04 14.51
CA VAL A 24 -8.71 6.23 14.11
C VAL A 24 -7.37 5.86 13.47
N GLU A 25 -6.71 4.79 13.92
CA GLU A 25 -5.54 4.23 13.22
C GLU A 25 -5.91 3.82 11.80
N ASN A 26 -7.01 3.08 11.63
CA ASN A 26 -7.54 2.69 10.33
C ASN A 26 -7.89 3.90 9.46
N ALA A 27 -8.53 4.92 10.05
CA ALA A 27 -8.89 6.16 9.37
C ALA A 27 -7.67 6.91 8.82
N ALA A 28 -6.52 6.85 9.48
CA ALA A 28 -5.26 7.41 8.99
C ALA A 28 -4.58 6.51 7.95
N PHE A 29 -4.72 5.19 8.08
CA PHE A 29 -4.09 4.21 7.21
C PHE A 29 -4.73 4.12 5.81
N MET A 30 -6.06 4.16 5.74
CA MET A 30 -6.81 4.01 4.48
C MET A 30 -6.48 5.06 3.42
N PRO A 31 -6.40 6.38 3.71
CA PRO A 31 -5.98 7.38 2.72
C PRO A 31 -4.56 7.15 2.21
N TRP A 32 -3.65 6.69 3.08
CA TRP A 32 -2.28 6.34 2.70
C TRP A 32 -2.25 5.19 1.68
N LEU A 33 -3.08 4.16 1.86
CA LEU A 33 -3.24 3.06 0.89
C LEU A 33 -3.73 3.58 -0.46
N GLY A 34 -4.77 4.43 -0.48
CA GLY A 34 -5.31 5.04 -1.69
C GLY A 34 -4.30 5.93 -2.42
N LEU A 35 -3.56 6.77 -1.68
CA LEU A 35 -2.50 7.61 -2.25
C LEU A 35 -1.32 6.79 -2.76
N THR A 36 -0.93 5.72 -2.08
CA THR A 36 0.13 4.82 -2.54
C THR A 36 -0.27 4.14 -3.85
N ALA A 37 -1.51 3.65 -3.96
CA ALA A 37 -2.05 3.13 -5.20
C ALA A 37 -2.04 4.19 -6.33
N PHE A 38 -2.42 5.43 -6.03
CA PHE A 38 -2.38 6.55 -6.98
C PHE A 38 -0.95 6.83 -7.47
N ILE A 39 0.04 6.88 -6.56
CA ILE A 39 1.45 7.11 -6.93
C ILE A 39 1.94 6.03 -7.89
N HIS A 40 1.65 4.77 -7.63
CA HIS A 40 2.03 3.67 -8.53
C HIS A 40 1.33 3.78 -9.90
N SER A 41 0.05 4.11 -9.90
CA SER A 41 -0.74 4.22 -11.13
C SER A 41 -0.33 5.43 -11.98
N ILE A 42 -0.01 6.59 -11.37
CA ILE A 42 0.44 7.77 -12.12
C ILE A 42 1.82 7.55 -12.78
N MET A 43 2.67 6.70 -12.19
CA MET A 43 3.94 6.30 -12.82
C MET A 43 3.70 5.52 -14.13
N VAL A 44 2.70 4.64 -14.15
CA VAL A 44 2.29 3.93 -15.38
C VAL A 44 1.71 4.91 -16.39
N GLN A 45 0.86 5.84 -15.96
CA GLN A 45 0.29 6.86 -16.86
C GLN A 45 1.40 7.71 -17.50
N LYS A 46 2.39 8.18 -16.73
CA LYS A 46 3.51 8.97 -17.26
C LYS A 46 4.33 8.21 -18.29
N ARG A 47 4.53 6.91 -18.11
CA ARG A 47 5.37 6.09 -19.03
C ARG A 47 4.61 5.51 -20.21
N ARG A 48 3.33 5.16 -20.01
CA ARG A 48 2.57 4.35 -20.96
C ARG A 48 1.29 5.04 -21.48
N GLY A 49 0.88 6.15 -20.88
CA GLY A 49 -0.38 6.83 -21.21
C GLY A 49 -1.64 6.04 -20.81
N MET A 50 -1.48 5.02 -19.93
CA MET A 50 -2.55 4.15 -19.45
C MET A 50 -3.13 4.67 -18.12
N PHE A 51 -4.28 4.13 -17.70
CA PHE A 51 -4.87 4.31 -16.36
C PHE A 51 -5.34 5.73 -16.03
N ARG A 52 -5.63 6.59 -17.00
CA ARG A 52 -6.11 7.97 -16.74
C ARG A 52 -7.35 8.01 -15.85
N MET A 53 -8.36 7.22 -16.23
CA MET A 53 -9.62 7.11 -15.49
C MET A 53 -9.39 6.54 -14.09
N TRP A 54 -8.56 5.49 -14.00
CA TRP A 54 -8.20 4.83 -12.75
C TRP A 54 -7.52 5.80 -11.78
N ASN A 55 -6.64 6.66 -12.26
CA ASN A 55 -5.98 7.68 -11.42
C ASN A 55 -6.96 8.69 -10.82
N ILE A 56 -7.98 9.11 -11.56
CA ILE A 56 -9.01 10.00 -11.01
C ILE A 56 -9.85 9.28 -9.96
N ILE A 57 -10.18 8.00 -10.17
CA ILE A 57 -10.87 7.20 -9.16
C ILE A 57 -10.02 7.09 -7.89
N LEU A 58 -8.74 6.73 -8.01
CA LEU A 58 -7.85 6.54 -6.87
C LEU A 58 -7.69 7.79 -6.03
N ILE A 59 -7.50 8.97 -6.66
CA ILE A 59 -7.35 10.21 -5.91
C ILE A 59 -8.66 10.63 -5.23
N ASN A 60 -9.82 10.40 -5.88
CA ASN A 60 -11.12 10.68 -5.29
C ASN A 60 -11.42 9.73 -4.12
N VAL A 61 -11.06 8.45 -4.25
CA VAL A 61 -11.16 7.47 -3.15
C VAL A 61 -10.27 7.89 -1.99
N ALA A 62 -9.00 8.27 -2.24
CA ALA A 62 -8.09 8.71 -1.19
C ALA A 62 -8.61 9.97 -0.48
N LEU A 63 -9.17 10.94 -1.23
CA LEU A 63 -9.83 12.12 -0.66
C LEU A 63 -11.02 11.72 0.21
N GLY A 64 -11.92 10.87 -0.31
CA GLY A 64 -13.09 10.39 0.44
C GLY A 64 -12.70 9.69 1.74
N LEU A 65 -11.67 8.83 1.72
CA LEU A 65 -11.16 8.15 2.90
C LEU A 65 -10.53 9.12 3.91
N ALA A 66 -9.85 10.19 3.44
CA ALA A 66 -9.31 11.23 4.33
C ALA A 66 -10.43 12.04 5.01
N LEU A 67 -11.48 12.39 4.27
CA LEU A 67 -12.65 13.07 4.81
C LEU A 67 -13.43 12.18 5.78
N TYR A 68 -13.53 10.87 5.47
CA TYR A 68 -14.09 9.88 6.38
C TYR A 68 -13.28 9.80 7.68
N GLY A 69 -11.95 9.79 7.60
CA GLY A 69 -11.09 9.82 8.78
C GLY A 69 -11.29 11.06 9.65
N MET A 70 -11.49 12.21 9.03
CA MET A 70 -11.83 13.45 9.75
C MET A 70 -13.20 13.33 10.45
N PHE A 71 -14.21 12.80 9.76
CA PHE A 71 -15.53 12.55 10.34
C PHE A 71 -15.44 11.58 11.54
N MET A 72 -14.70 10.47 11.41
CA MET A 72 -14.51 9.50 12.47
C MET A 72 -13.86 10.12 13.72
N ASN A 73 -12.80 10.89 13.52
CA ASN A 73 -12.01 11.47 14.60
C ASN A 73 -12.75 12.61 15.32
N ARG A 74 -13.55 13.40 14.61
CA ARG A 74 -14.23 14.61 15.12
C ARG A 74 -15.73 14.42 15.36
N GLY A 75 -16.36 13.50 14.66
CA GLY A 75 -17.79 13.18 14.80
C GLY A 75 -18.11 12.33 16.00
N GLY A 76 -17.14 11.62 16.58
CA GLY A 76 -17.35 10.73 17.72
C GLY A 76 -18.28 9.55 17.41
N SER A 77 -18.33 9.14 16.14
CA SER A 77 -19.30 8.16 15.64
C SER A 77 -18.99 6.73 16.09
N VAL A 78 -17.72 6.44 16.39
CA VAL A 78 -17.26 5.12 16.88
C VAL A 78 -16.28 5.35 18.04
N PRO A 79 -16.38 4.58 19.13
CA PRO A 79 -15.45 4.67 20.25
C PRO A 79 -14.01 4.38 19.82
N SER A 80 -13.08 5.24 20.21
CA SER A 80 -11.65 5.08 19.99
C SER A 80 -10.87 5.76 21.10
N VAL A 81 -9.74 5.18 21.49
CA VAL A 81 -8.79 5.79 22.43
C VAL A 81 -8.11 7.04 21.86
N HIS A 82 -8.14 7.20 20.52
CA HIS A 82 -7.59 8.35 19.80
C HIS A 82 -8.64 9.41 19.47
N SER A 83 -9.92 9.19 19.74
CA SER A 83 -10.96 10.16 19.39
C SER A 83 -10.96 11.35 20.35
N PHE A 84 -11.29 12.54 19.85
CA PHE A 84 -11.43 13.75 20.66
C PHE A 84 -12.79 13.86 21.36
N GLY A 85 -13.56 12.76 21.39
CA GLY A 85 -14.91 12.70 21.93
C GLY A 85 -16.00 13.14 20.93
N ALA A 86 -17.25 12.88 21.32
CA ALA A 86 -18.42 13.28 20.51
C ALA A 86 -18.53 14.81 20.44
N SER A 87 -18.68 15.33 19.24
CA SER A 87 -18.85 16.76 18.98
C SER A 87 -20.24 17.02 18.44
N ALA A 88 -20.89 18.11 18.90
CA ALA A 88 -22.13 18.62 18.31
C ALA A 88 -22.00 18.96 16.82
N LEU A 89 -20.76 19.08 16.31
CA LEU A 89 -20.45 19.36 14.91
C LEU A 89 -20.36 18.09 14.04
N GLY A 90 -20.65 16.88 14.56
CA GLY A 90 -20.55 15.62 13.82
C GLY A 90 -21.31 15.66 12.48
N TRP A 91 -22.51 16.26 12.46
CA TRP A 91 -23.30 16.42 11.24
C TRP A 91 -22.64 17.33 10.20
N VAL A 92 -21.88 18.36 10.62
CA VAL A 92 -21.13 19.25 9.72
C VAL A 92 -20.03 18.45 8.99
N PHE A 93 -19.30 17.63 9.73
CA PHE A 93 -18.27 16.75 9.14
C PHE A 93 -18.88 15.70 8.22
N LEU A 94 -20.06 15.16 8.56
CA LEU A 94 -20.80 14.22 7.70
C LEU A 94 -21.24 14.89 6.39
N LEU A 95 -21.79 16.11 6.47
CA LEU A 95 -22.17 16.90 5.30
C LEU A 95 -20.95 17.22 4.42
N PHE A 96 -19.83 17.58 5.05
CA PHE A 96 -18.57 17.86 4.35
C PHE A 96 -18.03 16.61 3.65
N LEU A 97 -18.09 15.45 4.30
CA LEU A 97 -17.78 14.15 3.70
C LEU A 97 -18.69 13.87 2.50
N ALA A 98 -20.01 14.03 2.66
CA ALA A 98 -20.97 13.76 1.59
C ALA A 98 -20.71 14.63 0.35
N ILE A 99 -20.51 15.93 0.53
CA ILE A 99 -20.18 16.87 -0.55
C ILE A 99 -18.81 16.54 -1.16
N GLY A 100 -17.80 16.31 -0.32
CA GLY A 100 -16.43 16.03 -0.73
C GLY A 100 -16.27 14.70 -1.48
N VAL A 101 -17.20 13.76 -1.32
CA VAL A 101 -17.27 12.53 -2.12
C VAL A 101 -18.16 12.73 -3.35
N ALA A 102 -19.37 13.26 -3.17
CA ALA A 102 -20.36 13.35 -4.25
C ALA A 102 -19.90 14.27 -5.39
N VAL A 103 -19.33 15.45 -5.10
CA VAL A 103 -18.94 16.43 -6.13
C VAL A 103 -17.81 15.89 -7.03
N PRO A 104 -16.65 15.38 -6.49
CA PRO A 104 -15.61 14.85 -7.35
C PRO A 104 -16.04 13.65 -8.19
N PHE A 105 -16.87 12.76 -7.64
CA PHE A 105 -17.40 11.63 -8.40
C PHE A 105 -18.44 12.06 -9.46
N ALA A 106 -19.28 13.05 -9.19
CA ALA A 106 -20.20 13.63 -10.18
C ALA A 106 -19.42 14.26 -11.34
N ILE A 107 -18.37 15.04 -11.05
CA ILE A 107 -17.49 15.61 -12.08
C ILE A 107 -16.79 14.49 -12.87
N PHE A 108 -16.31 13.43 -12.20
CA PHE A 108 -15.71 12.27 -12.85
C PHE A 108 -16.68 11.61 -13.82
N ILE A 109 -17.91 11.34 -13.41
CA ILE A 109 -18.95 10.73 -14.26
C ILE A 109 -19.26 11.65 -15.46
N TRP A 110 -19.42 12.95 -15.23
CA TRP A 110 -19.68 13.91 -16.30
C TRP A 110 -18.52 13.98 -17.31
N ARG A 111 -17.27 13.93 -16.85
CA ARG A 111 -16.07 13.98 -17.71
C ARG A 111 -15.55 12.63 -18.18
N TYR A 112 -16.25 11.54 -17.86
CA TYR A 112 -15.85 10.17 -18.18
C TYR A 112 -15.40 9.96 -19.64
N PRO A 113 -16.12 10.51 -20.69
CA PRO A 113 -15.72 10.29 -22.08
C PRO A 113 -14.31 10.83 -22.40
N LEU A 114 -13.86 11.88 -21.69
CA LEU A 114 -12.54 12.50 -21.89
C LEU A 114 -11.40 11.72 -21.23
N LEU A 115 -11.73 10.81 -20.33
CA LEU A 115 -10.76 10.10 -19.48
C LEU A 115 -10.37 8.71 -20.03
N LYS A 116 -10.99 8.26 -21.15
CA LYS A 116 -10.68 6.96 -21.75
C LYS A 116 -9.20 6.88 -22.12
N SER A 117 -8.53 5.81 -21.69
CA SER A 117 -7.15 5.52 -22.08
C SER A 117 -7.12 4.95 -23.49
N ALA A 118 -6.17 5.43 -24.31
CA ALA A 118 -5.99 4.96 -25.68
C ALA A 118 -5.21 3.64 -25.78
N ARG A 119 -4.66 3.17 -24.66
CA ARG A 119 -3.81 1.96 -24.62
C ARG A 119 -4.33 0.96 -23.62
N GLU A 120 -4.31 -0.31 -24.02
CA GLU A 120 -4.67 -1.47 -23.24
C GLU A 120 -3.44 -2.17 -22.66
N LEU A 121 -3.66 -3.15 -21.78
CA LEU A 121 -2.62 -3.94 -21.17
C LEU A 121 -2.06 -4.98 -22.16
N ASP A 122 -0.78 -4.89 -22.48
CA ASP A 122 -0.14 -5.78 -23.49
C ASP A 122 0.02 -7.24 -22.97
N SER A 123 0.22 -7.43 -21.65
CA SER A 123 0.48 -8.74 -21.05
C SER A 123 0.25 -8.72 -19.54
N MET A 124 -0.26 -9.82 -19.00
CA MET A 124 -0.34 -10.05 -17.54
C MET A 124 1.04 -10.26 -16.90
N LEU A 125 2.05 -10.70 -17.67
CA LEU A 125 3.44 -10.79 -17.23
C LEU A 125 4.20 -9.51 -17.61
N SER A 126 3.77 -8.39 -17.02
CA SER A 126 4.34 -7.07 -17.25
C SER A 126 4.39 -6.27 -15.96
N ARG A 127 5.24 -5.24 -15.92
CA ARG A 127 5.29 -4.32 -14.79
C ARG A 127 3.97 -3.54 -14.63
N GLU A 128 3.31 -3.22 -15.75
CA GLU A 128 2.00 -2.56 -15.75
C GLU A 128 0.93 -3.41 -15.02
N ALA A 129 0.91 -4.72 -15.31
CA ALA A 129 0.02 -5.65 -14.62
C ALA A 129 0.36 -5.78 -13.13
N ALA A 130 1.65 -5.85 -12.79
CA ALA A 130 2.09 -5.87 -11.39
C ALA A 130 1.62 -4.62 -10.63
N PHE A 131 1.71 -3.43 -11.22
CA PHE A 131 1.15 -2.20 -10.63
C PHE A 131 -0.37 -2.25 -10.48
N LEU A 132 -1.09 -2.81 -11.45
CA LEU A 132 -2.54 -2.95 -11.36
C LEU A 132 -2.94 -3.87 -10.20
N VAL A 133 -2.31 -5.06 -10.09
CA VAL A 133 -2.58 -6.01 -9.00
C VAL A 133 -2.19 -5.40 -7.65
N ASN A 134 -1.06 -4.70 -7.57
CA ASN A 134 -0.66 -3.97 -6.38
C ASN A 134 -1.72 -2.94 -5.95
N ASN A 135 -2.26 -2.16 -6.89
CA ASN A 135 -3.31 -1.19 -6.59
C ASN A 135 -4.60 -1.88 -6.11
N LEU A 136 -4.97 -3.02 -6.69
CA LEU A 136 -6.12 -3.80 -6.24
C LEU A 136 -5.92 -4.34 -4.81
N LEU A 137 -4.73 -4.83 -4.47
CA LEU A 137 -4.42 -5.26 -3.10
C LEU A 137 -4.48 -4.10 -2.11
N LEU A 138 -3.89 -2.94 -2.45
CA LEU A 138 -3.96 -1.74 -1.61
C LEU A 138 -5.40 -1.30 -1.35
N LEU A 139 -6.23 -1.30 -2.40
CA LEU A 139 -7.65 -0.97 -2.27
C LEU A 139 -8.43 -2.04 -1.51
N ALA A 140 -8.10 -3.33 -1.67
CA ALA A 140 -8.72 -4.40 -0.89
C ALA A 140 -8.44 -4.25 0.61
N ILE A 141 -7.19 -3.95 1.00
CA ILE A 141 -6.82 -3.67 2.39
C ILE A 141 -7.57 -2.42 2.90
N ALA A 142 -7.64 -1.36 2.09
CA ALA A 142 -8.40 -0.16 2.45
C ALA A 142 -9.90 -0.45 2.62
N PHE A 143 -10.48 -1.26 1.74
CA PHE A 143 -11.88 -1.68 1.83
C PHE A 143 -12.17 -2.52 3.07
N VAL A 144 -11.33 -3.51 3.39
CA VAL A 144 -11.47 -4.33 4.60
C VAL A 144 -11.37 -3.46 5.85
N SER A 145 -10.41 -2.52 5.87
CA SER A 145 -10.25 -1.58 6.98
C SER A 145 -11.45 -0.65 7.12
N LEU A 146 -11.98 -0.13 6.00
CA LEU A 146 -13.20 0.68 5.97
C LEU A 146 -14.41 -0.11 6.47
N TRP A 147 -14.59 -1.33 5.96
CA TRP A 147 -15.70 -2.20 6.35
C TRP A 147 -15.72 -2.44 7.86
N GLY A 148 -14.57 -2.82 8.44
CA GLY A 148 -14.47 -3.06 9.88
C GLY A 148 -14.70 -1.80 10.74
N THR A 149 -14.36 -0.60 10.24
CA THR A 149 -14.62 0.66 10.96
C THR A 149 -16.04 1.18 10.78
N VAL A 150 -16.71 0.86 9.66
CA VAL A 150 -18.12 1.27 9.41
C VAL A 150 -19.09 0.27 10.00
N TYR A 151 -18.71 -0.99 10.16
CA TYR A 151 -19.60 -2.06 10.60
C TYR A 151 -20.33 -1.78 11.92
N PRO A 152 -19.71 -1.22 12.98
CA PRO A 152 -20.42 -0.84 14.21
C PRO A 152 -21.55 0.16 13.98
N LEU A 153 -21.36 1.10 13.05
CA LEU A 153 -22.40 2.07 12.68
C LEU A 153 -23.57 1.40 11.96
N LEU A 154 -23.26 0.48 11.05
CA LEU A 154 -24.28 -0.27 10.30
C LEU A 154 -25.05 -1.23 11.20
N SER A 155 -24.37 -1.96 12.08
CA SER A 155 -25.03 -2.89 13.01
C SER A 155 -25.96 -2.15 13.98
N ARG A 156 -25.53 -0.98 14.46
CA ARG A 156 -26.40 -0.12 15.29
C ARG A 156 -27.61 0.40 14.52
N LEU A 157 -27.44 0.76 13.24
CA LEU A 157 -28.53 1.31 12.42
C LEU A 157 -29.57 0.25 12.02
N PHE A 158 -29.15 -0.99 11.75
CA PHE A 158 -30.02 -2.03 11.20
C PHE A 158 -30.42 -3.13 12.19
N ALA A 159 -29.64 -3.32 13.26
CA ALA A 159 -29.87 -4.38 14.25
C ALA A 159 -30.04 -3.86 15.69
N ASP A 160 -30.01 -2.53 15.88
CA ASP A 160 -30.04 -1.88 17.23
C ASP A 160 -28.95 -2.39 18.20
N GLU A 161 -27.92 -3.04 17.67
CA GLU A 161 -26.78 -3.55 18.42
C GLU A 161 -25.47 -2.98 17.87
N GLU A 162 -24.59 -2.51 18.73
CA GLU A 162 -23.26 -2.03 18.32
C GLU A 162 -22.26 -3.19 18.37
N ILE A 163 -22.03 -3.82 17.20
CA ILE A 163 -21.08 -4.92 17.05
C ILE A 163 -19.74 -4.37 16.61
N THR A 164 -18.77 -4.34 17.50
CA THR A 164 -17.39 -3.92 17.19
C THR A 164 -16.62 -5.03 16.50
N VAL A 165 -15.87 -4.66 15.45
CA VAL A 165 -14.99 -5.59 14.74
C VAL A 165 -13.62 -5.58 15.42
N ALA A 166 -13.25 -6.72 16.02
CA ALA A 166 -12.02 -6.85 16.76
C ALA A 166 -10.80 -7.18 15.89
N ARG A 167 -9.61 -7.01 16.46
CA ARG A 167 -8.31 -7.28 15.83
C ARG A 167 -8.21 -8.59 15.04
N PRO A 168 -8.74 -9.75 15.53
CA PRO A 168 -8.63 -11.01 14.78
C PRO A 168 -9.20 -10.96 13.36
N PHE A 169 -10.28 -10.20 13.13
CA PHE A 169 -10.83 -10.02 11.79
C PHE A 169 -9.81 -9.37 10.85
N TYR A 170 -9.20 -8.27 11.28
CA TYR A 170 -8.21 -7.56 10.45
C TYR A 170 -6.96 -8.40 10.22
N ASP A 171 -6.46 -9.09 11.25
CA ASP A 171 -5.27 -9.93 11.13
C ASP A 171 -5.51 -11.12 10.17
N GLN A 172 -6.70 -11.72 10.19
CA GLN A 172 -7.06 -12.85 9.31
C GLN A 172 -7.28 -12.42 7.85
N VAL A 173 -7.88 -11.26 7.62
CA VAL A 173 -8.22 -10.82 6.25
C VAL A 173 -7.11 -9.96 5.65
N ASN A 174 -6.60 -8.96 6.37
CA ASN A 174 -5.53 -8.11 5.86
C ASN A 174 -4.16 -8.79 5.88
N GLY A 175 -3.90 -9.74 6.76
CA GLY A 175 -2.64 -10.47 6.84
C GLY A 175 -2.21 -11.09 5.49
N PRO A 176 -3.01 -11.96 4.89
CA PRO A 176 -2.72 -12.53 3.56
C PRO A 176 -2.59 -11.48 2.45
N LEU A 177 -3.43 -10.42 2.47
CA LEU A 177 -3.36 -9.34 1.48
C LEU A 177 -2.04 -8.55 1.60
N MET A 178 -1.59 -8.28 2.82
CA MET A 178 -0.30 -7.62 3.08
C MET A 178 0.88 -8.50 2.67
N LEU A 179 0.83 -9.81 2.92
CA LEU A 179 1.85 -10.75 2.42
C LEU A 179 1.90 -10.74 0.89
N GLY A 180 0.74 -10.73 0.23
CA GLY A 180 0.64 -10.56 -1.24
C GLY A 180 1.27 -9.26 -1.72
N LEU A 181 1.07 -8.16 -0.97
CA LEU A 181 1.67 -6.86 -1.26
C LEU A 181 3.20 -6.91 -1.15
N ILE A 182 3.76 -7.48 -0.07
CA ILE A 182 5.20 -7.66 0.10
C ILE A 182 5.78 -8.55 -1.01
N PHE A 183 5.08 -9.60 -1.38
CA PHE A 183 5.45 -10.46 -2.51
C PHE A 183 5.57 -9.68 -3.81
N LEU A 184 4.59 -8.82 -4.13
CA LEU A 184 4.63 -7.96 -5.32
C LEU A 184 5.73 -6.91 -5.25
N MET A 185 6.05 -6.37 -4.06
CA MET A 185 7.19 -5.48 -3.86
C MET A 185 8.51 -6.15 -4.23
N GLY A 186 8.66 -7.45 -3.95
CA GLY A 186 9.85 -8.23 -4.33
C GLY A 186 9.95 -8.52 -5.82
N ILE A 187 8.83 -8.70 -6.50
CA ILE A 187 8.79 -9.10 -7.91
C ILE A 187 8.68 -7.89 -8.86
N GLY A 188 7.84 -6.91 -8.52
CA GLY A 188 7.48 -5.80 -9.40
C GLY A 188 8.67 -5.05 -10.01
N PRO A 189 9.68 -4.63 -9.24
CA PRO A 189 10.87 -3.95 -9.75
C PRO A 189 11.69 -4.81 -10.73
N LEU A 190 11.64 -6.14 -10.58
CA LEU A 190 12.41 -7.08 -11.38
C LEU A 190 11.72 -7.46 -12.70
N VAL A 191 10.43 -7.18 -12.83
CA VAL A 191 9.65 -7.44 -14.06
C VAL A 191 9.88 -6.29 -15.05
N PRO A 192 10.18 -6.60 -16.33
CA PRO A 192 10.31 -5.56 -17.38
C PRO A 192 8.95 -4.97 -17.77
N TRP A 193 9.00 -3.77 -18.37
CA TRP A 193 7.83 -3.16 -18.99
C TRP A 193 7.38 -3.95 -20.24
N ARG A 194 6.08 -3.96 -20.52
CA ARG A 194 5.36 -4.62 -21.61
C ARG A 194 5.28 -6.14 -21.47
N LYS A 195 6.38 -6.87 -21.62
CA LYS A 195 6.38 -8.33 -21.63
C LYS A 195 7.67 -8.89 -21.03
N ALA A 196 7.55 -9.82 -20.12
CA ALA A 196 8.65 -10.57 -19.55
C ALA A 196 8.77 -11.95 -20.19
N SER A 197 10.00 -12.46 -20.36
CA SER A 197 10.24 -13.86 -20.65
C SER A 197 10.43 -14.65 -19.33
N LEU A 198 9.93 -15.87 -19.28
CA LEU A 198 10.07 -16.72 -18.10
C LEU A 198 11.55 -16.96 -17.73
N SER A 199 12.43 -17.10 -18.72
CA SER A 199 13.87 -17.27 -18.51
C SER A 199 14.51 -16.04 -17.85
N SER A 200 14.13 -14.84 -18.28
CA SER A 200 14.60 -13.60 -17.68
C SER A 200 14.11 -13.43 -16.24
N LEU A 201 12.83 -13.71 -16.00
CA LEU A 201 12.25 -13.67 -14.65
C LEU A 201 12.96 -14.67 -13.71
N ARG A 202 13.15 -15.92 -14.15
CA ARG A 202 13.85 -16.92 -13.35
C ARG A 202 15.26 -16.46 -12.95
N LYS A 203 16.04 -15.90 -13.89
CA LYS A 203 17.38 -15.40 -13.62
C LYS A 203 17.40 -14.21 -12.63
N SER A 204 16.37 -13.39 -12.65
CA SER A 204 16.29 -12.21 -11.77
C SER A 204 15.74 -12.55 -10.40
N LEU A 205 14.80 -13.51 -10.30
CA LEU A 205 14.11 -13.85 -9.05
C LEU A 205 14.85 -14.93 -8.24
N LEU A 206 15.62 -15.82 -8.88
CA LEU A 206 16.27 -16.93 -8.19
C LEU A 206 17.21 -16.49 -7.06
N PRO A 207 18.14 -15.52 -7.25
CA PRO A 207 19.03 -15.09 -6.17
C PRO A 207 18.30 -14.51 -4.96
N PRO A 208 17.35 -13.56 -5.10
CA PRO A 208 16.55 -13.08 -3.98
C PRO A 208 15.72 -14.19 -3.30
N ALA A 209 15.15 -15.13 -4.06
CA ALA A 209 14.38 -16.25 -3.52
C ALA A 209 15.23 -17.17 -2.64
N VAL A 210 16.48 -17.45 -3.04
CA VAL A 210 17.41 -18.23 -2.23
C VAL A 210 17.70 -17.54 -0.90
N VAL A 211 17.91 -16.21 -0.91
CA VAL A 211 18.11 -15.42 0.32
C VAL A 211 16.87 -15.48 1.22
N GLY A 212 15.68 -15.34 0.65
CA GLY A 212 14.43 -15.47 1.41
C GLY A 212 14.24 -16.84 2.05
N LEU A 213 14.49 -17.92 1.29
CA LEU A 213 14.41 -19.29 1.82
C LEU A 213 15.45 -19.55 2.90
N ALA A 214 16.69 -19.08 2.72
CA ALA A 214 17.72 -19.18 3.74
C ALA A 214 17.33 -18.44 5.02
N THR A 215 16.73 -17.23 4.89
CA THR A 215 16.22 -16.46 6.04
C THR A 215 15.14 -17.25 6.79
N VAL A 216 14.17 -17.84 6.09
CA VAL A 216 13.15 -18.70 6.72
C VAL A 216 13.78 -19.88 7.44
N GLY A 217 14.74 -20.59 6.81
CA GLY A 217 15.43 -21.72 7.43
C GLY A 217 16.21 -21.32 8.69
N ILE A 218 16.93 -20.22 8.66
CA ILE A 218 17.66 -19.69 9.83
C ILE A 218 16.69 -19.32 10.96
N LEU A 219 15.64 -18.54 10.67
CA LEU A 219 14.68 -18.14 11.69
C LEU A 219 13.92 -19.32 12.31
N PHE A 220 13.59 -20.32 11.48
CA PHE A 220 12.96 -21.54 11.94
C PHE A 220 13.90 -22.33 12.89
N SER A 221 15.19 -22.45 12.54
CA SER A 221 16.19 -23.12 13.39
C SER A 221 16.47 -22.35 14.70
N LEU A 222 16.25 -21.04 14.72
CA LEU A 222 16.33 -20.19 15.92
C LEU A 222 15.06 -20.21 16.79
N GLY A 223 14.07 -21.03 16.44
CA GLY A 223 12.86 -21.24 17.23
C GLY A 223 11.66 -20.35 16.87
N LEU A 224 11.69 -19.63 15.75
CA LEU A 224 10.52 -18.92 15.24
C LEU A 224 9.64 -19.88 14.45
N HIS A 225 8.47 -20.27 15.00
CA HIS A 225 7.55 -21.23 14.38
C HIS A 225 6.20 -20.62 13.98
N LYS A 226 6.08 -19.28 13.98
CA LYS A 226 4.85 -18.60 13.57
C LYS A 226 4.84 -18.42 12.05
N ASP A 227 3.92 -19.07 11.34
CA ASP A 227 3.85 -19.13 9.87
C ASP A 227 3.83 -17.75 9.22
N TYR A 228 2.92 -16.86 9.64
CA TYR A 228 2.84 -15.51 9.12
C TYR A 228 4.14 -14.70 9.29
N ALA A 229 4.80 -14.86 10.44
CA ALA A 229 6.07 -14.17 10.70
C ALA A 229 7.18 -14.72 9.80
N LEU A 230 7.31 -16.04 9.67
CA LEU A 230 8.30 -16.68 8.80
C LEU A 230 8.12 -16.23 7.34
N ILE A 231 6.88 -16.27 6.83
CA ILE A 231 6.57 -15.83 5.47
C ILE A 231 6.90 -14.34 5.30
N ALA A 232 6.50 -13.48 6.25
CA ALA A 232 6.76 -12.04 6.18
C ALA A 232 8.26 -11.72 6.18
N PHE A 233 9.04 -12.34 7.06
CA PHE A 233 10.50 -12.17 7.08
C PHE A 233 11.18 -12.71 5.82
N GLY A 234 10.76 -13.89 5.35
CA GLY A 234 11.26 -14.47 4.11
C GLY A 234 11.00 -13.56 2.90
N LEU A 235 9.77 -13.06 2.75
CA LEU A 235 9.41 -12.13 1.68
C LEU A 235 10.16 -10.78 1.82
N SER A 236 10.31 -10.25 3.03
CA SER A 236 11.08 -9.02 3.28
C SER A 236 12.55 -9.20 2.90
N ALA A 237 13.13 -10.37 3.15
CA ALA A 237 14.49 -10.71 2.73
C ALA A 237 14.59 -10.79 1.19
N VAL A 238 13.58 -11.36 0.50
CA VAL A 238 13.49 -11.36 -0.97
C VAL A 238 13.48 -9.93 -1.51
N VAL A 239 12.64 -9.05 -0.95
CA VAL A 239 12.55 -7.62 -1.35
C VAL A 239 13.91 -6.94 -1.20
N THR A 240 14.50 -7.05 0.00
CA THR A 240 15.80 -6.42 0.32
C THR A 240 16.91 -6.92 -0.60
N ALA A 241 17.03 -8.25 -0.77
CA ALA A 241 18.02 -8.85 -1.66
C ALA A 241 17.80 -8.43 -3.12
N GLY A 242 16.54 -8.33 -3.58
CA GLY A 242 16.20 -7.86 -4.92
C GLY A 242 16.64 -6.43 -5.17
N ILE A 243 16.40 -5.51 -4.22
CA ILE A 243 16.82 -4.11 -4.29
C ILE A 243 18.35 -4.00 -4.30
N LEU A 244 19.03 -4.69 -3.40
CA LEU A 244 20.49 -4.67 -3.32
C LEU A 244 21.13 -5.22 -4.60
N LEU A 245 20.59 -6.30 -5.15
CA LEU A 245 21.06 -6.88 -6.41
C LEU A 245 20.88 -5.93 -7.60
N GLU A 246 19.74 -5.22 -7.64
CA GLU A 246 19.48 -4.21 -8.66
C GLU A 246 20.45 -3.04 -8.58
N TRP A 247 20.69 -2.52 -7.38
CA TRP A 247 21.66 -1.46 -7.14
C TRP A 247 23.08 -1.89 -7.52
N TYR A 248 23.48 -3.10 -7.11
CA TYR A 248 24.78 -3.64 -7.48
C TYR A 248 24.96 -3.75 -9.01
N ARG A 249 23.97 -4.34 -9.70
CA ARG A 249 24.01 -4.48 -11.18
C ARG A 249 24.02 -3.14 -11.88
N GLY A 250 23.21 -2.19 -11.45
CA GLY A 250 23.15 -0.84 -12.00
C GLY A 250 24.45 -0.08 -11.83
N THR A 251 25.02 -0.12 -10.61
CA THR A 251 26.30 0.51 -10.27
C THR A 251 27.46 -0.11 -11.05
N SER A 252 27.52 -1.44 -11.11
CA SER A 252 28.56 -2.17 -11.85
C SER A 252 28.49 -1.91 -13.35
N SER A 253 27.29 -1.82 -13.92
CA SER A 253 27.10 -1.46 -15.32
C SER A 253 27.59 -0.04 -15.61
N ARG A 254 27.27 0.91 -14.74
CA ARG A 254 27.72 2.31 -14.87
C ARG A 254 29.24 2.43 -14.72
N HIS A 255 29.81 1.81 -13.68
CA HIS A 255 31.27 1.78 -13.46
C HIS A 255 32.01 1.28 -14.72
N ARG A 256 31.55 0.17 -15.32
CA ARG A 256 32.15 -0.39 -16.55
C ARG A 256 31.98 0.52 -17.77
N GLY A 257 30.87 1.26 -17.87
CA GLY A 257 30.57 2.13 -19.01
C GLY A 257 31.24 3.49 -18.94
N THR A 258 31.48 4.06 -17.76
CA THR A 258 31.98 5.43 -17.56
C THR A 258 33.37 5.47 -16.95
N GLY A 259 33.90 4.38 -16.38
CA GLY A 259 35.16 4.37 -15.61
C GLY A 259 35.06 5.05 -14.24
N GLU A 260 33.88 5.54 -13.82
CA GLU A 260 33.70 6.17 -12.51
C GLU A 260 33.97 5.19 -11.34
N ASN A 261 34.45 5.70 -10.22
CA ASN A 261 34.56 4.91 -8.99
C ASN A 261 33.16 4.36 -8.57
N TYR A 262 33.13 3.16 -7.97
CA TYR A 262 31.88 2.50 -7.54
C TYR A 262 30.99 3.40 -6.67
N ALA A 263 31.55 4.15 -5.72
CA ALA A 263 30.79 5.07 -4.86
C ALA A 263 30.14 6.20 -5.68
N ILE A 264 30.87 6.81 -6.59
CA ILE A 264 30.39 7.87 -7.47
C ILE A 264 29.35 7.30 -8.45
N ALA A 265 29.63 6.14 -9.05
CA ALA A 265 28.69 5.45 -9.94
C ALA A 265 27.36 5.13 -9.24
N PHE A 266 27.38 4.73 -7.96
CA PHE A 266 26.20 4.48 -7.15
C PHE A 266 25.40 5.77 -6.88
N LEU A 267 26.07 6.84 -6.45
CA LEU A 267 25.41 8.13 -6.21
C LEU A 267 24.79 8.68 -7.51
N HIS A 268 25.51 8.62 -8.61
CA HIS A 268 24.98 9.04 -9.90
C HIS A 268 23.85 8.14 -10.41
N LEU A 269 23.87 6.82 -10.14
CA LEU A 269 22.78 5.91 -10.46
C LEU A 269 21.50 6.34 -9.75
N ILE A 270 21.56 6.58 -8.44
CA ILE A 270 20.41 7.03 -7.65
C ILE A 270 19.93 8.40 -8.12
N TRP A 271 20.83 9.35 -8.27
CA TRP A 271 20.50 10.71 -8.69
C TRP A 271 19.86 10.78 -10.07
N ALA A 272 20.38 10.04 -11.05
CA ALA A 272 19.81 9.98 -12.40
C ALA A 272 18.46 9.25 -12.47
N ASN A 273 18.19 8.34 -11.52
CA ASN A 273 16.98 7.52 -11.50
C ASN A 273 16.12 7.80 -10.27
N ARG A 274 16.07 9.05 -9.77
CA ARG A 274 15.24 9.46 -8.62
C ARG A 274 13.79 8.95 -8.66
N PRO A 275 13.09 8.96 -9.82
CA PRO A 275 11.72 8.43 -9.86
C PRO A 275 11.61 6.93 -9.60
N ARG A 276 12.75 6.21 -9.60
CA ARG A 276 12.80 4.76 -9.36
C ARG A 276 13.33 4.42 -7.96
N TYR A 277 14.26 5.22 -7.43
CA TYR A 277 15.01 4.93 -6.22
C TYR A 277 14.80 5.96 -5.09
N GLY A 278 14.14 7.08 -5.38
CA GLY A 278 13.90 8.20 -4.46
C GLY A 278 12.61 8.15 -3.66
#